data_8a810eb1b36e60c010231dd6d61644b0
#
_entry.id   8a810eb1b36e60c010231dd6d61644b0
#
_cell.length_a   1.000
_cell.length_b   1.000
_cell.length_c   1.000
_cell.angle_alpha   90.00
_cell.angle_beta   90.00
_cell.angle_gamma   90.00
#
_symmetry.space_group_name_H-M   'P 1'
#
loop_
_entity.id
_entity.type
_entity.pdbx_description
1 polymer ?
#
loop_
_entity_poly.entity_id
_entity_poly.type
_entity_poly.pdbx_seq_one_letter_code
_entity_poly.pdbx_strand_id
1 'polypeptide(L)'
;MTLKKKKKETKTEDPEISEIKSLKIIARLLNKKDIEERKLPNQTTGLVITNIGKNSPINYLNVGDVIIEAQKKKIKSIKDLEDTIEKALKSNQKTILIVIYNNQNQKRYIGVKLD
;
A
#
# COMPACT_ATOMS: atom_id res chain seq x y z
N MET A 1 2.84 22.60 -24.64
CA MET A 1 2.48 22.05 -24.06
C MET A 1 2.24 21.69 -23.63
N THR A 2 2.60 21.78 -23.86
CA THR A 2 2.21 21.12 -23.19
C THR A 2 2.06 20.60 -22.77
N LEU A 3 2.34 20.68 -23.03
CA LEU A 3 1.95 19.97 -22.37
C LEU A 3 1.90 19.48 -21.88
N LYS A 4 2.06 19.56 -22.17
CA LYS A 4 1.73 18.96 -21.51
C LYS A 4 1.59 18.44 -20.88
N LYS A 5 1.76 18.62 -21.18
CA LYS A 5 1.39 18.04 -20.47
C LYS A 5 1.19 17.58 -19.83
N LYS A 6 1.28 17.72 -20.04
CA LYS A 6 0.84 17.18 -19.34
C LYS A 6 0.61 16.75 -18.69
N LYS A 7 0.70 16.92 -18.84
CA LYS A 7 0.24 16.42 -18.16
C LYS A 7 -0.03 16.02 -17.52
N LYS A 8 0.07 16.22 -17.67
CA LYS A 8 -0.37 15.78 -17.02
C LYS A 8 -0.55 15.49 -16.32
N GLU A 9 -0.39 15.66 -16.41
CA GLU A 9 -0.65 15.33 -15.71
C GLU A 9 -0.83 15.13 -14.98
N THR A 10 -0.62 15.55 -15.07
CA THR A 10 -0.77 15.23 -14.37
C THR A 10 -1.08 15.34 -13.56
N LYS A 11 -0.83 15.61 -13.22
CA LYS A 11 -1.05 15.57 -12.44
C LYS A 11 -1.11 15.64 -11.19
N THR A 12 -0.20 15.94 -10.74
CA THR A 12 -0.27 16.15 -9.35
C THR A 12 -0.99 15.13 -8.50
N GLU A 13 -1.57 14.25 -9.08
CA GLU A 13 -2.28 13.20 -8.38
C GLU A 13 -1.32 12.22 -7.78
N ASP A 14 -1.77 11.48 -6.77
CA ASP A 14 -1.00 10.37 -6.23
C ASP A 14 -0.70 9.37 -7.34
N PRO A 15 0.50 8.86 -7.39
CA PRO A 15 0.83 7.86 -8.40
C PRO A 15 0.01 6.60 -8.17
N GLU A 16 -0.36 5.93 -9.26
CA GLU A 16 -1.06 4.66 -9.15
C GLU A 16 -0.14 3.54 -8.74
N ILE A 17 1.16 3.68 -8.98
CA ILE A 17 2.16 2.70 -8.59
C ILE A 17 3.39 3.45 -8.09
N SER A 18 3.98 2.97 -7.01
CA SER A 18 5.13 3.62 -6.44
C SER A 18 5.89 2.69 -5.50
N GLU A 19 7.15 3.01 -5.29
CA GLU A 19 7.95 2.33 -4.29
C GLU A 19 7.66 2.92 -2.92
N ILE A 20 7.47 2.06 -1.94
CA ILE A 20 7.33 2.46 -0.55
C ILE A 20 8.65 2.12 0.13
N LYS A 21 9.50 3.13 0.26
CA LYS A 21 10.89 2.92 0.66
C LYS A 21 11.03 2.32 2.05
N SER A 22 10.17 2.74 2.96
CA SER A 22 10.23 2.24 4.34
C SER A 22 9.99 0.75 4.43
N LEU A 23 9.20 0.21 3.52
CA LEU A 23 8.87 -1.21 3.47
C LEU A 23 9.61 -1.95 2.38
N LYS A 24 10.34 -1.22 1.53
CA LYS A 24 11.10 -1.80 0.40
C LYS A 24 10.23 -2.67 -0.48
N ILE A 25 9.06 -2.15 -0.81
CA ILE A 25 8.12 -2.80 -1.72
C ILE A 25 7.67 -1.83 -2.78
N ILE A 26 7.12 -2.37 -3.85
CA ILE A 26 6.41 -1.58 -4.84
C ILE A 26 4.95 -1.99 -4.77
N ALA A 27 4.07 -1.01 -4.74
CA ALA A 27 2.64 -1.27 -4.63
C ALA A 27 1.88 -0.34 -5.57
N ARG A 28 0.69 -0.76 -5.95
CA ARG A 28 -0.21 0.04 -6.78
C ARG A 28 -1.56 0.13 -6.12
N LEU A 29 -2.34 1.13 -6.52
CA LEU A 29 -3.69 1.28 -5.99
C LEU A 29 -4.57 0.10 -6.39
N LEU A 30 -5.38 -0.34 -5.43
CA LEU A 30 -6.45 -1.28 -5.71
C LEU A 30 -7.50 -0.57 -6.57
N ASN A 31 -7.92 -1.18 -7.66
CA ASN A 31 -8.89 -0.56 -8.55
C ASN A 31 -10.16 -1.41 -8.63
N LYS A 32 -11.13 -0.90 -9.39
CA LYS A 32 -12.42 -1.56 -9.53
C LYS A 32 -12.31 -2.97 -10.08
N LYS A 33 -11.40 -3.15 -11.03
CA LYS A 33 -11.21 -4.46 -11.63
C LYS A 33 -10.70 -5.46 -10.61
N ASP A 34 -9.78 -5.04 -9.73
CA ASP A 34 -9.28 -5.89 -8.66
C ASP A 34 -10.43 -6.33 -7.74
N ILE A 35 -11.29 -5.37 -7.38
CA ILE A 35 -12.41 -5.65 -6.50
C ILE A 35 -13.33 -6.68 -7.12
N GLU A 36 -13.62 -6.52 -8.40
CA GLU A 36 -14.50 -7.45 -9.11
C GLU A 36 -13.87 -8.84 -9.24
N GLU A 37 -12.62 -8.88 -9.65
CA GLU A 37 -11.94 -10.16 -9.87
C GLU A 37 -11.73 -10.93 -8.58
N ARG A 38 -11.46 -10.21 -7.51
CA ARG A 38 -11.23 -10.84 -6.20
C ARG A 38 -12.49 -11.00 -5.39
N LYS A 39 -13.60 -10.43 -5.87
CA LYS A 39 -14.88 -10.47 -5.15
C LYS A 39 -14.78 -9.84 -3.77
N LEU A 40 -14.08 -8.72 -3.71
CA LEU A 40 -13.96 -7.95 -2.47
C LEU A 40 -15.18 -7.06 -2.29
N PRO A 41 -15.44 -6.60 -1.04
CA PRO A 41 -16.51 -5.63 -0.84
C PRO A 41 -16.32 -4.39 -1.73
N ASN A 42 -17.41 -3.83 -2.22
CA ASN A 42 -17.36 -2.77 -3.22
C ASN A 42 -16.60 -1.53 -2.78
N GLN A 43 -16.53 -1.27 -1.49
CA GLN A 43 -15.88 -0.06 -0.97
C GLN A 43 -14.46 -0.32 -0.49
N THR A 44 -13.91 -1.48 -0.81
CA THR A 44 -12.56 -1.82 -0.37
C THR A 44 -11.56 -0.86 -1.01
N THR A 45 -10.66 -0.33 -0.20
CA THR A 45 -9.52 0.45 -0.67
C THR A 45 -8.24 -0.22 -0.20
N GLY A 46 -7.16 0.06 -0.87
CA GLY A 46 -5.88 -0.50 -0.45
C GLY A 46 -4.84 -0.43 -1.53
N LEU A 47 -3.72 -1.06 -1.25
CA LEU A 47 -2.57 -1.11 -2.16
C LEU A 47 -2.21 -2.56 -2.44
N VAL A 48 -2.09 -2.89 -3.71
CA VAL A 48 -1.68 -4.23 -4.14
C VAL A 48 -0.16 -4.27 -4.23
N ILE A 49 0.46 -5.22 -3.55
CA ILE A 49 1.91 -5.38 -3.60
C ILE A 49 2.29 -6.00 -4.94
N THR A 50 3.13 -5.30 -5.70
CA THR A 50 3.58 -5.78 -7.00
C THR A 50 5.01 -6.28 -6.97
N ASN A 51 5.79 -5.87 -5.97
CA ASN A 51 7.16 -6.35 -5.84
C ASN A 51 7.60 -6.20 -4.38
N ILE A 52 8.42 -7.13 -3.91
CA ILE A 52 8.93 -7.11 -2.54
C ILE A 52 10.44 -7.24 -2.60
N GLY A 53 11.14 -6.24 -2.02
CA GLY A 53 12.60 -6.25 -1.99
C GLY A 53 13.13 -7.36 -1.08
N LYS A 54 14.34 -7.79 -1.36
CA LYS A 54 14.95 -8.88 -0.60
C LYS A 54 15.09 -8.57 0.89
N ASN A 55 15.35 -7.31 1.19
CA ASN A 55 15.55 -6.88 2.57
C ASN A 55 14.34 -6.21 3.17
N SER A 56 13.16 -6.42 2.56
CA SER A 56 11.94 -5.83 3.06
C SER A 56 11.58 -6.40 4.44
N PRO A 57 11.13 -5.54 5.37
CA PRO A 57 10.64 -6.04 6.67
C PRO A 57 9.38 -6.89 6.54
N ILE A 58 8.77 -6.89 5.35
CA ILE A 58 7.59 -7.71 5.11
C ILE A 58 7.86 -8.73 4.00
N ASN A 59 9.09 -9.23 3.91
CA ASN A 59 9.46 -10.17 2.86
C ASN A 59 8.75 -11.53 2.96
N TYR A 60 8.05 -11.77 4.04
CA TYR A 60 7.24 -12.98 4.22
C TYR A 60 5.85 -12.85 3.59
N LEU A 61 5.50 -11.66 3.10
CA LEU A 61 4.26 -11.49 2.34
C LEU A 61 4.48 -11.90 0.89
N ASN A 62 3.41 -11.90 0.13
CA ASN A 62 3.45 -12.33 -1.27
C ASN A 62 3.03 -11.20 -2.19
N VAL A 63 3.58 -11.20 -3.39
CA VAL A 63 3.08 -10.34 -4.45
C VAL A 63 1.60 -10.66 -4.66
N GLY A 64 0.78 -9.63 -4.76
CA GLY A 64 -0.66 -9.78 -4.87
C GLY A 64 -1.40 -9.57 -3.56
N ASP A 65 -0.71 -9.60 -2.43
CA ASP A 65 -1.34 -9.23 -1.16
C ASP A 65 -1.76 -7.76 -1.20
N VAL A 66 -2.88 -7.43 -0.55
CA VAL A 66 -3.44 -6.09 -0.57
C VAL A 66 -3.38 -5.49 0.83
N ILE A 67 -2.69 -4.37 0.98
CA ILE A 67 -2.64 -3.65 2.25
C ILE A 67 -3.88 -2.78 2.34
N ILE A 68 -4.76 -3.07 3.29
CA ILE A 68 -6.03 -2.34 3.41
C ILE A 68 -6.07 -1.39 4.60
N GLU A 69 -5.28 -1.64 5.64
CA GLU A 69 -5.23 -0.76 6.81
C GLU A 69 -3.81 -0.73 7.35
N ALA A 70 -3.47 0.37 8.00
CA ALA A 70 -2.24 0.50 8.75
C ALA A 70 -2.54 1.33 9.98
N GLN A 71 -2.17 0.83 11.15
CA GLN A 71 -2.42 1.50 12.44
C GLN A 71 -3.90 1.83 12.60
N LYS A 72 -4.77 0.90 12.19
CA LYS A 72 -6.23 0.99 12.31
C LYS A 72 -6.86 2.05 11.42
N LYS A 73 -6.10 2.57 10.44
CA LYS A 73 -6.62 3.53 9.48
C LYS A 73 -6.70 2.89 8.10
N LYS A 74 -7.79 3.13 7.40
CA LYS A 74 -7.93 2.65 6.03
C LYS A 74 -6.92 3.31 5.12
N ILE A 75 -6.32 2.52 4.26
CA ILE A 75 -5.33 3.02 3.30
C ILE A 75 -6.03 3.23 1.97
N LYS A 76 -6.10 4.48 1.55
CA LYS A 76 -6.77 4.85 0.30
C LYS A 76 -5.80 5.29 -0.79
N SER A 77 -4.54 5.50 -0.44
CA SER A 77 -3.53 5.94 -1.39
C SER A 77 -2.16 5.53 -0.89
N ILE A 78 -1.18 5.64 -1.77
CA ILE A 78 0.21 5.37 -1.41
C ILE A 78 0.65 6.37 -0.34
N LYS A 79 0.22 7.62 -0.48
CA LYS A 79 0.55 8.65 0.50
C LYS A 79 0.02 8.32 1.89
N ASP A 80 -1.19 7.77 1.97
CA ASP A 80 -1.77 7.38 3.26
C ASP A 80 -0.85 6.43 4.00
N LEU A 81 -0.33 5.43 3.31
CA LEU A 81 0.56 4.46 3.93
C LEU A 81 1.88 5.10 4.32
N GLU A 82 2.45 5.90 3.43
CA GLU A 82 3.71 6.59 3.73
C GLU A 82 3.57 7.52 4.93
N ASP A 83 2.48 8.27 4.99
CA ASP A 83 2.23 9.18 6.12
C ASP A 83 2.07 8.42 7.42
N THR A 84 1.38 7.29 7.39
CA THR A 84 1.18 6.47 8.58
C THR A 84 2.51 5.94 9.10
N ILE A 85 3.36 5.48 8.20
CA ILE A 85 4.70 4.98 8.58
C ILE A 85 5.53 6.11 9.14
N GLU A 86 5.52 7.28 8.48
CA GLU A 86 6.30 8.42 8.93
C GLU A 86 5.88 8.87 10.32
N LYS A 87 4.59 8.92 10.57
CA LYS A 87 4.08 9.27 11.90
C LYS A 87 4.58 8.31 12.96
N ALA A 88 4.54 7.03 12.65
CA ALA A 88 5.01 6.03 13.60
C ALA A 88 6.49 6.21 13.90
N LEU A 89 7.29 6.44 12.87
CA LEU A 89 8.73 6.65 13.06
C LEU A 89 9.03 7.89 13.88
N LYS A 90 8.28 8.97 13.63
CA LYS A 90 8.46 10.22 14.41
C LYS A 90 8.07 10.06 15.87
N SER A 91 7.19 9.12 16.16
CA SER A 91 6.75 8.85 17.53
C SER A 91 7.58 7.78 18.21
N ASN A 92 8.72 7.44 17.63
CA ASN A 92 9.60 6.37 18.15
C ASN A 92 8.92 5.00 18.17
N GLN A 93 7.89 4.85 17.38
CA GLN A 93 7.21 3.59 17.26
C GLN A 93 8.00 2.70 16.30
N LYS A 94 8.40 1.54 16.75
CA LYS A 94 9.26 0.66 15.94
C LYS A 94 8.47 -0.43 15.24
N THR A 95 7.21 -0.57 15.58
CA THR A 95 6.34 -1.59 14.99
C THR A 95 5.02 -0.96 14.63
N ILE A 96 4.49 -1.30 13.47
CA ILE A 96 3.15 -0.88 13.08
C ILE A 96 2.31 -2.10 12.80
N LEU A 97 1.00 -1.94 12.97
CA LEU A 97 0.05 -2.99 12.63
C LEU A 97 -0.49 -2.74 11.23
N ILE A 98 -0.38 -3.75 10.38
CA ILE A 98 -0.91 -3.69 9.03
C ILE A 98 -1.94 -4.79 8.86
N VAL A 99 -3.03 -4.49 8.17
CA VAL A 99 -4.04 -5.48 7.82
C VAL A 99 -4.02 -5.66 6.33
N ILE A 100 -3.98 -6.92 5.90
CA ILE A 100 -3.95 -7.24 4.47
C ILE A 100 -5.04 -8.25 4.12
N TYR A 101 -5.38 -8.29 2.84
CA TYR A 101 -6.04 -9.46 2.23
C TYR A 101 -4.98 -10.21 1.45
N ASN A 102 -4.88 -11.52 1.69
CA ASN A 102 -3.95 -12.32 0.89
C ASN A 102 -4.60 -12.73 -0.43
N ASN A 103 -3.89 -13.52 -1.23
CA ASN A 103 -4.40 -13.93 -2.54
C ASN A 103 -5.61 -14.85 -2.47
N GLN A 104 -5.95 -15.31 -1.29
CA GLN A 104 -7.14 -16.13 -1.06
C GLN A 104 -8.23 -15.35 -0.34
N ASN A 105 -8.11 -14.03 -0.33
CA ASN A 105 -9.07 -13.11 0.31
C ASN A 105 -9.21 -13.32 1.81
N GLN A 106 -8.18 -13.85 2.43
CA GLN A 106 -8.15 -13.98 3.87
C GLN A 106 -7.56 -12.72 4.47
N LYS A 107 -8.25 -12.17 5.46
CA LYS A 107 -7.76 -10.98 6.16
C LYS A 107 -6.73 -11.41 7.19
N ARG A 108 -5.58 -10.75 7.18
CA ARG A 108 -4.47 -11.07 8.08
C ARG A 108 -4.00 -9.80 8.79
N TYR A 109 -3.68 -9.94 10.06
CA TYR A 109 -3.16 -8.86 10.89
C TYR A 109 -1.67 -9.10 11.12
N ILE A 110 -0.84 -8.13 10.77
CA ILE A 110 0.60 -8.32 10.73
C ILE A 110 1.30 -7.17 11.46
N GLY A 111 2.18 -7.52 12.40
CA GLY A 111 3.06 -6.54 13.02
C GLY A 111 4.32 -6.42 12.19
N VAL A 112 4.70 -5.19 11.84
CA VAL A 112 5.84 -4.93 10.97
C VAL A 112 6.85 -4.07 11.70
N LYS A 113 8.10 -4.51 11.70
CA LYS A 113 9.18 -3.72 12.28
C LYS A 113 9.65 -2.67 11.28
N LEU A 114 9.87 -1.47 11.78
CA LEU A 114 10.20 -0.33 10.94
C LEU A 114 11.67 0.08 10.97
N ASP A 115 12.51 -0.54 11.74
CA ASP A 115 13.91 -0.08 11.81
C ASP A 115 14.81 -0.56 10.67
#